data_17b92b42203358a2d40795c42f5018a3
#
_entry.id   17b92b42203358a2d40795c42f5018a3
#
_cell.length_a   1.000
_cell.length_b   1.000
_cell.length_c   1.000
_cell.angle_alpha   90.00
_cell.angle_beta   90.00
_cell.angle_gamma   90.00
#
_symmetry.space_group_name_H-M   'P 1'
#
loop_
_entity.id
_entity.type
_entity.pdbx_description
1 polymer ?
#
loop_
_entity_poly.entity_id
_entity_poly.type
_entity_poly.pdbx_seq_one_letter_code
_entity_poly.pdbx_strand_id
1 'polypeptide(L)'
;MIGFLRFVGVANAAVWFGASIFFTFSVGPAVFSNDMKGILGPEAFPGYSGRIAMVFVGRYFVLQEICGAIALTHLVAEWLYMGKPLQRLTLWLLLGISALGLLGGYSLQPKLRNLHRTMYGPGSTAQQVDQARHAFRLWHATSQALNLVILCGVAVYLWRVTTPGSGYRYRT
;
A
#
# COMPACT_ATOMS: atom_id res chain seq x y z
N MET A 1 -27.42 -6.72 -12.82
CA MET A 1 -26.79 -5.49 -12.33
C MET A 1 -26.23 -5.64 -10.90
N ILE A 2 -27.03 -6.09 -9.92
CA ILE A 2 -26.58 -6.26 -8.50
C ILE A 2 -25.42 -7.25 -8.37
N GLY A 3 -25.47 -8.41 -9.05
CA GLY A 3 -24.39 -9.39 -9.02
C GLY A 3 -23.05 -8.86 -9.57
N PHE A 4 -23.11 -8.07 -10.63
CA PHE A 4 -21.93 -7.44 -11.22
C PHE A 4 -21.29 -6.43 -10.27
N LEU A 5 -22.09 -5.57 -9.63
CA LEU A 5 -21.59 -4.59 -8.66
C LEU A 5 -20.88 -5.30 -7.48
N ARG A 6 -21.52 -6.35 -6.94
CA ARG A 6 -20.89 -7.17 -5.88
C ARG A 6 -19.59 -7.84 -6.35
N PHE A 7 -19.55 -8.36 -7.56
CA PHE A 7 -18.33 -8.94 -8.14
C PHE A 7 -17.20 -7.92 -8.21
N VAL A 8 -17.48 -6.70 -8.71
CA VAL A 8 -16.47 -5.63 -8.77
C VAL A 8 -15.90 -5.29 -7.40
N GLY A 9 -16.75 -5.16 -6.37
CA GLY A 9 -16.31 -4.87 -5.01
C GLY A 9 -15.40 -5.97 -4.43
N VAL A 10 -15.81 -7.24 -4.57
CA VAL A 10 -15.02 -8.39 -4.08
C VAL A 10 -13.72 -8.55 -4.86
N ALA A 11 -13.76 -8.45 -6.19
CA ALA A 11 -12.58 -8.56 -7.06
C ALA A 11 -11.56 -7.46 -6.74
N ASN A 12 -12.00 -6.20 -6.61
CA ASN A 12 -11.13 -5.09 -6.23
C ASN A 12 -10.48 -5.31 -4.85
N ALA A 13 -11.26 -5.72 -3.85
CA ALA A 13 -10.74 -6.00 -2.51
C ALA A 13 -9.73 -7.15 -2.51
N ALA A 14 -9.99 -8.22 -3.27
CA ALA A 14 -9.09 -9.36 -3.40
C ALA A 14 -7.77 -8.97 -4.11
N VAL A 15 -7.84 -8.20 -5.20
CA VAL A 15 -6.66 -7.68 -5.90
C VAL A 15 -5.85 -6.77 -4.98
N TRP A 16 -6.50 -5.84 -4.28
CA TRP A 16 -5.82 -4.93 -3.35
C TRP A 16 -5.11 -5.69 -2.24
N PHE A 17 -5.80 -6.62 -1.58
CA PHE A 17 -5.23 -7.43 -0.51
C PHE A 17 -4.11 -8.35 -1.00
N GLY A 18 -4.32 -9.08 -2.10
CA GLY A 18 -3.33 -9.97 -2.68
C GLY A 18 -2.05 -9.25 -3.12
N ALA A 19 -2.20 -8.10 -3.78
CA ALA A 19 -1.06 -7.25 -4.16
C ALA A 19 -0.31 -6.72 -2.95
N SER A 20 -1.01 -6.34 -1.87
CA SER A 20 -0.39 -5.85 -0.64
C SER A 20 0.41 -6.96 0.08
N ILE A 21 -0.13 -8.17 0.15
CA ILE A 21 0.61 -9.34 0.68
C ILE A 21 1.83 -9.65 -0.19
N PHE A 22 1.64 -9.75 -1.50
CA PHE A 22 2.72 -10.09 -2.42
C PHE A 22 3.85 -9.06 -2.36
N PHE A 23 3.51 -7.77 -2.35
CA PHE A 23 4.49 -6.71 -2.21
C PHE A 23 5.26 -6.80 -0.88
N THR A 24 4.54 -6.96 0.23
CA THR A 24 5.13 -6.94 1.57
C THR A 24 6.01 -8.15 1.86
N PHE A 25 5.57 -9.35 1.46
CA PHE A 25 6.23 -10.61 1.84
C PHE A 25 7.07 -11.25 0.73
N SER A 26 6.92 -10.82 -0.52
CA SER A 26 7.70 -11.35 -1.64
C SER A 26 8.60 -10.28 -2.26
N VAL A 27 8.03 -9.20 -2.80
CA VAL A 27 8.81 -8.20 -3.55
C VAL A 27 9.81 -7.48 -2.64
N GLY A 28 9.37 -7.03 -1.45
CA GLY A 28 10.22 -6.32 -0.50
C GLY A 28 11.45 -7.15 -0.11
N PRO A 29 11.30 -8.36 0.45
CA PRO A 29 12.43 -9.23 0.78
C PRO A 29 13.29 -9.62 -0.43
N ALA A 30 12.69 -9.91 -1.59
CA ALA A 30 13.43 -10.34 -2.78
C ALA A 30 14.44 -9.29 -3.27
N VAL A 31 14.08 -8.01 -3.27
CA VAL A 31 14.97 -6.92 -3.70
C VAL A 31 16.21 -6.78 -2.80
N PHE A 32 16.13 -7.23 -1.56
CA PHE A 32 17.25 -7.19 -0.61
C PHE A 32 17.82 -8.58 -0.28
N SER A 33 17.52 -9.59 -1.10
CA SER A 33 17.99 -10.96 -0.93
C SER A 33 19.47 -11.12 -1.30
N ASN A 34 20.05 -12.26 -0.89
CA ASN A 34 21.40 -12.65 -1.30
C ASN A 34 21.48 -12.92 -2.82
N ASP A 35 20.40 -13.41 -3.43
CA ASP A 35 20.34 -13.63 -4.87
C ASP A 35 20.46 -12.30 -5.63
N MET A 36 19.72 -11.28 -5.19
CA MET A 36 19.83 -9.93 -5.76
C MET A 36 21.23 -9.35 -5.54
N LYS A 37 21.87 -9.60 -4.40
CA LYS A 37 23.25 -9.22 -4.15
C LYS A 37 24.23 -9.93 -5.09
N GLY A 38 23.99 -11.20 -5.40
CA GLY A 38 24.77 -11.96 -6.39
C GLY A 38 24.65 -11.37 -7.78
N ILE A 39 23.45 -10.95 -8.18
CA ILE A 39 23.18 -10.34 -9.50
C ILE A 39 23.85 -8.95 -9.63
N LEU A 40 23.70 -8.10 -8.62
CA LEU A 40 24.17 -6.70 -8.65
C LEU A 40 25.65 -6.55 -8.30
N GLY A 41 26.24 -7.54 -7.63
CA GLY A 41 27.58 -7.46 -7.04
C GLY A 41 27.60 -6.70 -5.70
N PRO A 42 28.56 -7.01 -4.82
CA PRO A 42 28.59 -6.50 -3.45
C PRO A 42 28.75 -4.98 -3.34
N GLU A 43 29.45 -4.35 -4.27
CA GLU A 43 29.69 -2.90 -4.27
C GLU A 43 28.44 -2.11 -4.70
N ALA A 44 27.74 -2.58 -5.71
CA ALA A 44 26.58 -1.91 -6.28
C ALA A 44 25.28 -2.20 -5.51
N PHE A 45 25.21 -3.36 -4.85
CA PHE A 45 23.99 -3.89 -4.23
C PHE A 45 23.27 -2.88 -3.33
N PRO A 46 23.88 -2.20 -2.33
CA PRO A 46 23.11 -1.37 -1.42
C PRO A 46 22.45 -0.17 -2.09
N GLY A 47 23.13 0.43 -3.06
CA GLY A 47 22.63 1.59 -3.79
C GLY A 47 21.57 1.24 -4.83
N TYR A 48 21.84 0.21 -5.66
CA TYR A 48 20.92 -0.18 -6.74
C TYR A 48 19.68 -0.90 -6.22
N SER A 49 19.79 -1.78 -5.22
CA SER A 49 18.63 -2.42 -4.60
C SER A 49 17.63 -1.40 -4.06
N GLY A 50 18.12 -0.38 -3.37
CA GLY A 50 17.26 0.70 -2.87
C GLY A 50 16.57 1.47 -4.01
N ARG A 51 17.27 1.72 -5.13
CA ARG A 51 16.68 2.39 -6.31
C ARG A 51 15.60 1.51 -6.96
N ILE A 52 15.86 0.22 -7.12
CA ILE A 52 14.89 -0.76 -7.64
C ILE A 52 13.67 -0.82 -6.73
N ALA A 53 13.88 -0.94 -5.41
CA ALA A 53 12.79 -0.93 -4.42
C ALA A 53 11.89 0.30 -4.57
N MET A 54 12.47 1.50 -4.77
CA MET A 54 11.70 2.74 -4.92
C MET A 54 10.83 2.77 -6.18
N VAL A 55 11.24 2.09 -7.27
CA VAL A 55 10.40 1.93 -8.46
C VAL A 55 9.19 1.07 -8.14
N PHE A 56 9.39 -0.08 -7.50
CA PHE A 56 8.29 -0.97 -7.10
C PHE A 56 7.34 -0.31 -6.08
N VAL A 57 7.89 0.36 -5.07
CA VAL A 57 7.10 1.11 -4.08
C VAL A 57 6.23 2.16 -4.75
N GLY A 58 6.77 2.90 -5.73
CA GLY A 58 5.98 3.90 -6.46
C GLY A 58 4.81 3.27 -7.23
N ARG A 59 5.02 2.15 -7.91
CA ARG A 59 3.96 1.43 -8.62
C ARG A 59 2.92 0.83 -7.67
N TYR A 60 3.37 0.35 -6.52
CA TYR A 60 2.50 -0.17 -5.47
C TYR A 60 1.56 0.92 -4.90
N PHE A 61 2.06 2.13 -4.62
CA PHE A 61 1.19 3.24 -4.19
C PHE A 61 0.15 3.63 -5.24
N VAL A 62 0.53 3.68 -6.52
CA VAL A 62 -0.44 3.93 -7.61
C VAL A 62 -1.54 2.87 -7.63
N LEU A 63 -1.18 1.59 -7.48
CA LEU A 63 -2.17 0.52 -7.40
C LEU A 63 -3.10 0.68 -6.18
N GLN A 64 -2.55 1.04 -5.03
CA GLN A 64 -3.35 1.30 -3.82
C GLN A 64 -4.36 2.44 -4.02
N GLU A 65 -3.94 3.53 -4.66
CA GLU A 65 -4.82 4.67 -4.97
C GLU A 65 -5.96 4.27 -5.92
N ILE A 66 -5.64 3.49 -6.96
CA ILE A 66 -6.66 2.98 -7.90
C ILE A 66 -7.66 2.08 -7.16
N CYS A 67 -7.18 1.11 -6.36
CA CYS A 67 -8.05 0.22 -5.61
C CYS A 67 -8.90 0.97 -4.58
N GLY A 68 -8.32 1.96 -3.91
CA GLY A 68 -9.04 2.83 -2.97
C GLY A 68 -10.15 3.64 -3.64
N ALA A 69 -9.85 4.24 -4.80
CA ALA A 69 -10.84 4.98 -5.59
C ALA A 69 -11.99 4.07 -6.06
N ILE A 70 -11.68 2.87 -6.56
CA ILE A 70 -12.69 1.88 -6.96
C ILE A 70 -13.55 1.48 -5.75
N ALA A 71 -12.94 1.22 -4.59
CA ALA A 71 -13.64 0.83 -3.38
C ALA A 71 -14.60 1.92 -2.88
N LEU A 72 -14.17 3.17 -2.87
CA LEU A 72 -15.01 4.32 -2.50
C LEU A 72 -16.16 4.53 -3.50
N THR A 73 -15.87 4.48 -4.80
CA THR A 73 -16.88 4.57 -5.86
C THR A 73 -17.89 3.44 -5.76
N HIS A 74 -17.43 2.22 -5.50
CA HIS A 74 -18.29 1.05 -5.30
C HIS A 74 -19.23 1.24 -4.10
N LEU A 75 -18.71 1.73 -2.96
CA LEU A 75 -19.52 2.00 -1.77
C LEU A 75 -20.62 3.04 -2.02
N VAL A 76 -20.29 4.11 -2.77
CA VAL A 76 -21.25 5.14 -3.17
C VAL A 76 -22.28 4.56 -4.15
N ALA A 77 -21.86 3.74 -5.10
CA ALA A 77 -22.76 3.09 -6.03
C ALA A 77 -23.75 2.14 -5.31
N GLU A 78 -23.29 1.36 -4.34
CA GLU A 78 -24.20 0.52 -3.52
C GLU A 78 -25.24 1.37 -2.78
N TRP A 79 -24.84 2.50 -2.22
CA TRP A 79 -25.76 3.42 -1.54
C TRP A 79 -26.81 4.00 -2.51
N LEU A 80 -26.39 4.51 -3.69
CA LEU A 80 -27.25 5.18 -4.63
C LEU A 80 -28.20 4.22 -5.37
N TYR A 81 -27.69 3.05 -5.81
CA TYR A 81 -28.46 2.15 -6.70
C TYR A 81 -29.15 1.01 -5.97
N MET A 82 -28.69 0.63 -4.78
CA MET A 82 -29.27 -0.48 -4.03
C MET A 82 -30.06 -0.01 -2.79
N GLY A 83 -30.12 1.29 -2.51
CA GLY A 83 -30.80 1.85 -1.35
C GLY A 83 -30.23 1.36 -0.02
N LYS A 84 -29.03 0.75 -0.03
CA LYS A 84 -28.38 0.29 1.19
C LYS A 84 -27.94 1.50 2.02
N PRO A 85 -28.15 1.50 3.34
CA PRO A 85 -27.65 2.57 4.17
C PRO A 85 -26.12 2.63 4.06
N LEU A 86 -25.58 3.84 3.90
CA LEU A 86 -24.14 4.04 3.83
C LEU A 86 -23.48 3.51 5.11
N GLN A 87 -22.66 2.49 4.97
CA GLN A 87 -21.97 1.88 6.10
C GLN A 87 -20.85 2.78 6.60
N ARG A 88 -21.15 3.65 7.56
CA ARG A 88 -20.21 4.67 8.09
C ARG A 88 -18.86 4.08 8.47
N LEU A 89 -18.82 2.90 9.10
CA LEU A 89 -17.56 2.27 9.48
C LEU A 89 -16.72 1.85 8.27
N THR A 90 -17.35 1.29 7.23
CA THR A 90 -16.64 0.95 5.97
C THR A 90 -16.14 2.20 5.27
N LEU A 91 -16.95 3.27 5.25
CA LEU A 91 -16.55 4.56 4.68
C LEU A 91 -15.31 5.13 5.39
N TRP A 92 -15.34 5.22 6.73
CA TRP A 92 -14.20 5.73 7.49
C TRP A 92 -12.95 4.86 7.37
N LEU A 93 -13.12 3.54 7.31
CA LEU A 93 -12.03 2.60 7.05
C LEU A 93 -11.39 2.88 5.68
N LEU A 94 -12.19 2.96 4.61
CA LEU A 94 -11.70 3.24 3.26
C LEU A 94 -11.04 4.61 3.14
N LEU A 95 -11.64 5.65 3.71
CA LEU A 95 -11.04 6.98 3.74
C LEU A 95 -9.71 6.97 4.51
N GLY A 96 -9.66 6.28 5.65
CA GLY A 96 -8.45 6.17 6.46
C GLY A 96 -7.32 5.48 5.72
N ILE A 97 -7.54 4.28 5.16
CA ILE A 97 -6.49 3.57 4.42
C ILE A 97 -6.08 4.28 3.13
N SER A 98 -7.01 4.95 2.43
CA SER A 98 -6.67 5.78 1.25
C SER A 98 -5.84 6.99 1.65
N ALA A 99 -6.18 7.69 2.72
CA ALA A 99 -5.39 8.82 3.23
C ALA A 99 -3.98 8.38 3.65
N LEU A 100 -3.83 7.22 4.30
CA LEU A 100 -2.54 6.65 4.64
C LEU A 100 -1.73 6.27 3.40
N GLY A 101 -2.37 5.73 2.35
CA GLY A 101 -1.76 5.46 1.05
C GLY A 101 -1.21 6.73 0.39
N LEU A 102 -2.02 7.80 0.36
CA LEU A 102 -1.62 9.11 -0.16
C LEU A 102 -0.43 9.70 0.63
N LEU A 103 -0.48 9.65 1.98
CA LEU A 103 0.65 10.07 2.82
C LEU A 103 1.92 9.28 2.52
N GLY A 104 1.80 7.96 2.33
CA GLY A 104 2.91 7.09 1.94
C GLY A 104 3.52 7.49 0.61
N GLY A 105 2.69 7.65 -0.42
CA GLY A 105 3.11 7.95 -1.79
C GLY A 105 3.67 9.38 -1.95
N TYR A 106 2.99 10.38 -1.40
CA TYR A 106 3.33 11.79 -1.66
C TYR A 106 4.25 12.42 -0.61
N SER A 107 4.36 11.85 0.60
CA SER A 107 5.21 12.41 1.66
C SER A 107 6.37 11.50 2.02
N LEU A 108 6.11 10.22 2.37
CA LEU A 108 7.16 9.32 2.83
C LEU A 108 8.09 8.87 1.70
N GLN A 109 7.53 8.49 0.55
CA GLN A 109 8.34 8.00 -0.58
C GLN A 109 9.34 9.04 -1.11
N PRO A 110 8.97 10.32 -1.37
CA PRO A 110 9.93 11.33 -1.77
C PRO A 110 11.02 11.57 -0.73
N LYS A 111 10.67 11.56 0.55
CA LYS A 111 11.63 11.72 1.65
C LYS A 111 12.64 10.57 1.70
N LEU A 112 12.18 9.33 1.62
CA LEU A 112 13.05 8.15 1.57
C LEU A 112 13.96 8.19 0.32
N ARG A 113 13.42 8.60 -0.83
CA ARG A 113 14.19 8.76 -2.07
C ARG A 113 15.30 9.80 -1.92
N ASN A 114 15.02 10.94 -1.30
CA ASN A 114 16.00 11.98 -1.06
C ASN A 114 17.09 11.52 -0.09
N LEU A 115 16.73 10.89 1.03
CA LEU A 115 17.68 10.31 1.98
C LEU A 115 18.57 9.25 1.31
N HIS A 116 17.99 8.37 0.51
CA HIS A 116 18.74 7.36 -0.25
C HIS A 116 19.72 8.03 -1.25
N ARG A 117 19.29 9.10 -1.94
CA ARG A 117 20.18 9.86 -2.84
C ARG A 117 21.35 10.47 -2.10
N THR A 118 21.14 11.01 -0.90
CA THR A 118 22.23 11.55 -0.05
C THR A 118 23.18 10.45 0.39
N MET A 119 22.68 9.24 0.70
CA MET A 119 23.52 8.10 1.13
C MET A 119 24.42 7.55 0.04
N TYR A 120 23.95 7.53 -1.24
CA TYR A 120 24.62 6.82 -2.33
C TYR A 120 24.93 7.73 -3.54
N GLY A 121 24.58 9.00 -3.49
CA GLY A 121 24.86 9.96 -4.55
C GLY A 121 26.24 10.62 -4.41
N PRO A 122 26.79 11.14 -5.50
CA PRO A 122 28.05 11.88 -5.46
C PRO A 122 27.89 13.22 -4.72
N GLY A 123 28.98 13.66 -4.06
CA GLY A 123 29.07 15.00 -3.45
C GLY A 123 28.58 15.10 -2.01
N SER A 124 28.14 14.03 -1.38
CA SER A 124 27.77 14.03 0.03
C SER A 124 28.99 13.87 0.95
N THR A 125 29.06 14.67 2.02
CA THR A 125 30.09 14.51 3.05
C THR A 125 29.82 13.28 3.92
N ALA A 126 30.86 12.74 4.58
CA ALA A 126 30.69 11.60 5.49
C ALA A 126 29.64 11.86 6.59
N GLN A 127 29.61 13.07 7.13
CA GLN A 127 28.63 13.48 8.13
C GLN A 127 27.21 13.49 7.58
N GLN A 128 27.00 13.99 6.35
CA GLN A 128 25.68 13.98 5.68
C GLN A 128 25.20 12.56 5.41
N VAL A 129 26.11 11.67 5.00
CA VAL A 129 25.79 10.26 4.75
C VAL A 129 25.34 9.57 6.05
N ASP A 130 26.03 9.80 7.17
CA ASP A 130 25.67 9.19 8.46
C ASP A 130 24.32 9.70 8.97
N GLN A 131 24.09 11.02 8.92
CA GLN A 131 22.80 11.61 9.26
C GLN A 131 21.65 11.07 8.38
N ALA A 132 21.89 10.96 7.08
CA ALA A 132 20.91 10.42 6.13
C ALA A 132 20.61 8.95 6.43
N ARG A 133 21.62 8.15 6.79
CA ARG A 133 21.46 6.73 7.16
C ARG A 133 20.62 6.56 8.42
N HIS A 134 20.84 7.38 9.44
CA HIS A 134 20.05 7.35 10.67
C HIS A 134 18.60 7.74 10.40
N ALA A 135 18.38 8.84 9.68
CA ALA A 135 17.05 9.30 9.31
C ALA A 135 16.33 8.28 8.41
N PHE A 136 17.04 7.66 7.45
CA PHE A 136 16.46 6.65 6.57
C PHE A 136 15.92 5.45 7.35
N ARG A 137 16.65 4.95 8.36
CA ARG A 137 16.18 3.83 9.19
C ARG A 137 14.88 4.15 9.90
N LEU A 138 14.75 5.34 10.49
CA LEU A 138 13.52 5.77 11.17
C LEU A 138 12.35 5.89 10.21
N TRP A 139 12.53 6.59 9.09
CA TRP A 139 11.47 6.77 8.09
C TRP A 139 11.09 5.49 7.37
N HIS A 140 12.04 4.59 7.18
CA HIS A 140 11.76 3.27 6.62
C HIS A 140 10.93 2.41 7.58
N ALA A 141 11.28 2.38 8.87
CA ALA A 141 10.47 1.70 9.89
C ALA A 141 9.05 2.27 9.98
N THR A 142 8.90 3.60 9.92
CA THR A 142 7.59 4.28 9.85
C THR A 142 6.79 3.84 8.62
N SER A 143 7.45 3.77 7.46
CA SER A 143 6.83 3.31 6.22
C SER A 143 6.36 1.85 6.30
N GLN A 144 7.14 0.98 6.92
CA GLN A 144 6.78 -0.42 7.14
C GLN A 144 5.58 -0.55 8.10
N ALA A 145 5.58 0.18 9.21
CA ALA A 145 4.45 0.21 10.14
C ALA A 145 3.17 0.71 9.46
N LEU A 146 3.26 1.79 8.67
CA LEU A 146 2.16 2.32 7.89
C LEU A 146 1.61 1.27 6.91
N ASN A 147 2.49 0.58 6.19
CA ASN A 147 2.10 -0.47 5.25
C ASN A 147 1.36 -1.63 5.94
N LEU A 148 1.80 -2.04 7.14
CA LEU A 148 1.11 -3.06 7.92
C LEU A 148 -0.28 -2.61 8.38
N VAL A 149 -0.43 -1.36 8.79
CA VAL A 149 -1.74 -0.78 9.14
C VAL A 149 -2.67 -0.78 7.94
N ILE A 150 -2.18 -0.37 6.76
CA ILE A 150 -2.95 -0.42 5.51
C ILE A 150 -3.33 -1.87 5.18
N LEU A 151 -2.41 -2.83 5.26
CA LEU A 151 -2.65 -4.25 4.99
C LEU A 151 -3.75 -4.80 5.90
N CYS A 152 -3.70 -4.51 7.20
CA CYS A 152 -4.75 -4.90 8.15
C CYS A 152 -6.09 -4.24 7.80
N GLY A 153 -6.09 -2.96 7.44
CA GLY A 153 -7.30 -2.25 7.00
C GLY A 153 -7.93 -2.86 5.74
N VAL A 154 -7.10 -3.21 4.75
CA VAL A 154 -7.56 -3.87 3.51
C VAL A 154 -8.09 -5.28 3.81
N ALA A 155 -7.48 -6.03 4.74
CA ALA A 155 -7.98 -7.32 5.20
C ALA A 155 -9.38 -7.19 5.82
N VAL A 156 -9.58 -6.19 6.70
CA VAL A 156 -10.90 -5.90 7.29
C VAL A 156 -11.90 -5.49 6.20
N TYR A 157 -11.49 -4.69 5.23
CA TYR A 157 -12.34 -4.31 4.10
C TYR A 157 -12.75 -5.53 3.27
N LEU A 158 -11.82 -6.42 2.90
CA LEU A 158 -12.10 -7.67 2.19
C LEU A 158 -13.09 -8.53 2.97
N TRP A 159 -12.85 -8.72 4.26
CA TRP A 159 -13.78 -9.46 5.14
C TRP A 159 -15.20 -8.89 5.07
N ARG A 160 -15.34 -7.55 5.15
CA ARG A 160 -16.65 -6.90 5.13
C ARG A 160 -17.38 -7.02 3.80
N VAL A 161 -16.66 -6.95 2.68
CA VAL A 161 -17.25 -7.06 1.34
C VAL A 161 -17.68 -8.50 1.03
N THR A 162 -16.95 -9.48 1.53
CA THR A 162 -17.24 -10.91 1.30
C THR A 162 -18.33 -11.45 2.24
N THR A 163 -18.46 -10.90 3.45
CA THR A 163 -19.45 -11.36 4.42
C THR A 163 -20.85 -10.86 4.01
N PRO A 164 -21.82 -11.77 3.76
CA PRO A 164 -23.20 -11.37 3.49
C PRO A 164 -23.70 -10.56 4.70
N GLY A 165 -24.19 -9.35 4.47
CA GLY A 165 -24.78 -8.55 5.53
C GLY A 165 -25.89 -9.34 6.23
N SER A 166 -25.79 -9.54 7.53
CA SER A 166 -26.78 -10.19 8.41
C SER A 166 -28.13 -9.42 8.49
N GLY A 167 -28.39 -8.51 7.55
CA GLY A 167 -29.53 -7.60 7.53
C GLY A 167 -30.72 -8.00 6.67
N TYR A 168 -30.66 -9.07 5.89
CA TYR A 168 -31.85 -9.57 5.18
C TYR A 168 -32.57 -10.65 5.98
N ARG A 169 -33.13 -10.30 7.14
CA ARG A 169 -34.35 -10.97 7.58
C ARG A 169 -35.45 -10.48 6.64
N TYR A 170 -35.81 -11.31 5.65
CA TYR A 170 -37.06 -11.15 4.95
C TYR A 170 -38.16 -11.13 6.00
N ARG A 171 -38.79 -9.96 6.20
CA ARG A 171 -40.09 -9.85 6.87
C ARG A 171 -41.09 -10.43 5.85
N THR A 172 -41.39 -11.70 5.99
CA THR A 172 -42.57 -12.36 5.41
C THR A 172 -43.80 -11.83 6.08
#